data_4a988c051571a09f4c31e1aa3fc24ed4
#
_entry.id   4a988c051571a09f4c31e1aa3fc24ed4
#
_cell.length_a   1.000
_cell.length_b   1.000
_cell.length_c   1.000
_cell.angle_alpha   90.00
_cell.angle_beta   90.00
_cell.angle_gamma   90.00
#
_symmetry.space_group_name_H-M   'P 1'
#
loop_
_entity.id
_entity.type
_entity.pdbx_description
1 polymer ?
#
loop_
_entity_poly.entity_id
_entity_poly.type
_entity_poly.pdbx_seq_one_letter_code
_entity_poly.pdbx_strand_id
1 'polypeptide(L)'
;MAKQEDVFKKVISHAKEYGFIFPSSEIYDGLSAVYDYGQNGAELKNNIKQYWWKAMVQLNENIVGIDSAILMHPTTWKASGHVDAFNDPLIDNKDSKKRFRADVLVEDYCAKIEDKENKEIEKAAKRFGDAFDKDQFVATNPKIIEYRAKREAILSRLAKSLENEDLADVKALIEELEIADPDTGSKNWTEVRQFNLMFGTKLGASADSAMDLYLRPE
;
A
#
# COMPACT_ATOMS: atom_id res chain seq x y z
N MET A 1 -4.87 -15.59 13.22
CA MET A 1 -3.76 -15.07 12.40
C MET A 1 -2.57 -16.05 12.30
N ALA A 2 -2.03 -16.63 13.38
CA ALA A 2 -0.88 -17.55 13.29
C ALA A 2 -1.04 -18.78 12.35
N LYS A 3 -2.25 -19.34 12.23
CA LYS A 3 -2.52 -20.50 11.35
C LYS A 3 -2.45 -20.17 9.84
N GLN A 4 -2.78 -18.94 9.44
CA GLN A 4 -2.81 -18.55 8.01
C GLN A 4 -1.39 -18.27 7.47
N GLU A 5 -0.54 -17.68 8.31
CA GLU A 5 0.86 -17.41 7.99
C GLU A 5 1.68 -18.71 7.83
N ASP A 6 1.39 -19.73 8.64
CA ASP A 6 2.03 -21.05 8.54
C ASP A 6 1.63 -21.80 7.25
N VAL A 7 0.37 -21.69 6.82
CA VAL A 7 -0.09 -22.28 5.55
C VAL A 7 0.58 -21.63 4.35
N PHE A 8 0.70 -20.31 4.33
CA PHE A 8 1.34 -19.59 3.22
C PHE A 8 2.82 -19.96 3.08
N LYS A 9 3.56 -20.01 4.18
CA LYS A 9 4.95 -20.45 4.19
C LYS A 9 5.12 -21.89 3.66
N LYS A 10 4.21 -22.79 4.03
CA LYS A 10 4.20 -24.18 3.52
C LYS A 10 3.95 -24.22 2.01
N VAL A 11 3.03 -23.42 1.50
CA VAL A 11 2.76 -23.34 0.06
C VAL A 11 3.97 -22.83 -0.70
N ILE A 12 4.65 -21.78 -0.22
CA ILE A 12 5.89 -21.26 -0.84
C ILE A 12 6.98 -22.31 -0.82
N SER A 13 7.20 -22.98 0.31
CA SER A 13 8.21 -24.04 0.42
C SER A 13 7.94 -25.18 -0.56
N HIS A 14 6.70 -25.64 -0.62
CA HIS A 14 6.25 -26.66 -1.57
C HIS A 14 6.46 -26.24 -3.02
N ALA A 15 6.07 -25.01 -3.37
CA ALA A 15 6.22 -24.49 -4.72
C ALA A 15 7.69 -24.44 -5.19
N LYS A 16 8.62 -24.12 -4.29
CA LYS A 16 10.06 -24.16 -4.55
C LYS A 16 10.58 -25.59 -4.66
N GLU A 17 10.22 -26.44 -3.71
CA GLU A 17 10.67 -27.84 -3.66
C GLU A 17 10.28 -28.64 -4.91
N TYR A 18 9.07 -28.41 -5.42
CA TYR A 18 8.53 -29.13 -6.59
C TYR A 18 8.72 -28.38 -7.92
N GLY A 19 9.55 -27.33 -7.96
CA GLY A 19 9.93 -26.65 -9.19
C GLY A 19 8.79 -25.88 -9.85
N PHE A 20 7.82 -25.37 -9.09
CA PHE A 20 6.83 -24.45 -9.60
C PHE A 20 7.41 -23.06 -9.81
N ILE A 21 8.19 -22.58 -8.85
CA ILE A 21 8.89 -21.31 -8.90
C ILE A 21 10.30 -21.45 -8.31
N PHE A 22 11.23 -20.64 -8.79
CA PHE A 22 12.56 -20.47 -8.21
C PHE A 22 13.04 -19.04 -8.45
N PRO A 23 13.99 -18.52 -7.63
CA PRO A 23 14.54 -17.18 -7.82
C PRO A 23 15.14 -17.03 -9.22
N SER A 24 14.82 -15.95 -9.93
CA SER A 24 15.42 -15.70 -11.23
C SER A 24 16.93 -15.50 -11.08
N SER A 25 17.70 -16.11 -11.99
CA SER A 25 19.17 -16.06 -11.96
C SER A 25 19.78 -16.64 -10.68
N GLU A 26 19.19 -17.70 -10.12
CA GLU A 26 19.59 -18.33 -8.85
C GLU A 26 21.07 -18.73 -8.83
N ILE A 27 21.64 -19.13 -9.98
CA ILE A 27 23.07 -19.44 -10.15
C ILE A 27 24.00 -18.26 -9.78
N TYR A 28 23.48 -17.04 -9.76
CA TYR A 28 24.19 -15.82 -9.38
C TYR A 28 23.58 -15.18 -8.13
N ASP A 29 23.16 -15.98 -7.15
CA ASP A 29 22.50 -15.58 -5.91
C ASP A 29 21.05 -15.04 -6.08
N GLY A 30 20.54 -15.04 -7.29
CA GLY A 30 19.16 -14.61 -7.61
C GLY A 30 18.92 -13.10 -7.51
N LEU A 31 17.74 -12.69 -7.91
CA LEU A 31 17.24 -11.32 -7.72
C LEU A 31 16.12 -11.33 -6.67
N SER A 32 16.15 -10.34 -5.77
CA SER A 32 15.09 -10.19 -4.77
C SER A 32 13.74 -9.92 -5.44
N ALA A 33 12.72 -10.68 -5.04
CA ALA A 33 11.34 -10.56 -5.51
C ALA A 33 11.13 -10.83 -7.03
N VAL A 34 12.12 -11.43 -7.72
CA VAL A 34 12.00 -11.85 -9.12
C VAL A 34 12.09 -13.36 -9.20
N TYR A 35 11.11 -14.00 -9.83
CA TYR A 35 10.99 -15.45 -9.90
C TYR A 35 10.79 -15.93 -11.33
N ASP A 36 11.42 -17.05 -11.66
CA ASP A 36 11.14 -17.84 -12.85
C ASP A 36 10.12 -18.93 -12.53
N TYR A 37 9.28 -19.26 -13.51
CA TYR A 37 8.35 -20.37 -13.40
C TYR A 37 9.01 -21.64 -13.97
N GLY A 38 9.09 -22.70 -13.18
CA GLY A 38 9.44 -24.03 -13.66
C GLY A 38 8.33 -24.62 -14.53
N GLN A 39 8.55 -25.83 -15.06
CA GLN A 39 7.61 -26.46 -15.98
C GLN A 39 6.18 -26.54 -15.43
N ASN A 40 6.01 -26.99 -14.18
CA ASN A 40 4.68 -27.09 -13.55
C ASN A 40 4.07 -25.72 -13.29
N GLY A 41 4.89 -24.75 -12.90
CA GLY A 41 4.46 -23.36 -12.67
C GLY A 41 4.04 -22.67 -13.95
N ALA A 42 4.76 -22.87 -15.06
CA ALA A 42 4.44 -22.32 -16.36
C ALA A 42 3.08 -22.86 -16.88
N GLU A 43 2.85 -24.17 -16.78
CA GLU A 43 1.58 -24.80 -17.15
C GLU A 43 0.43 -24.32 -16.27
N LEU A 44 0.62 -24.26 -14.96
CA LEU A 44 -0.39 -23.72 -14.03
C LEU A 44 -0.74 -22.28 -14.37
N LYS A 45 0.26 -21.43 -14.58
CA LYS A 45 0.08 -20.02 -14.95
C LYS A 45 -0.70 -19.88 -16.27
N ASN A 46 -0.36 -20.68 -17.30
CA ASN A 46 -1.03 -20.64 -18.58
C ASN A 46 -2.49 -21.11 -18.46
N ASN A 47 -2.76 -22.17 -17.70
CA ASN A 47 -4.11 -22.65 -17.44
C ASN A 47 -4.98 -21.61 -16.73
N ILE A 48 -4.43 -20.92 -15.73
CA ILE A 48 -5.11 -19.83 -15.02
C ILE A 48 -5.44 -18.68 -15.97
N LYS A 49 -4.48 -18.25 -16.81
CA LYS A 49 -4.70 -17.19 -17.80
C LYS A 49 -5.78 -17.54 -18.81
N GLN A 50 -5.75 -18.77 -19.35
CA GLN A 50 -6.75 -19.25 -20.30
C GLN A 50 -8.14 -19.32 -19.68
N TYR A 51 -8.24 -19.85 -18.46
CA TYR A 51 -9.50 -19.90 -17.72
C TYR A 51 -10.07 -18.51 -17.47
N TRP A 52 -9.20 -17.58 -17.00
CA TRP A 52 -9.59 -16.20 -16.77
C TRP A 52 -10.08 -15.52 -18.06
N TRP A 53 -9.33 -15.64 -19.13
CA TRP A 53 -9.69 -15.06 -20.44
C TRP A 53 -11.03 -15.57 -20.94
N LYS A 54 -11.23 -16.88 -20.86
CA LYS A 54 -12.50 -17.49 -21.22
C LYS A 54 -13.65 -16.98 -20.36
N ALA A 55 -13.49 -16.97 -19.06
CA ALA A 55 -14.55 -16.59 -18.12
C ALA A 55 -14.90 -15.10 -18.20
N MET A 56 -13.88 -14.22 -18.33
CA MET A 56 -14.08 -12.78 -18.25
C MET A 56 -14.33 -12.12 -19.61
N VAL A 57 -13.75 -12.65 -20.68
CA VAL A 57 -13.84 -12.03 -22.02
C VAL A 57 -14.76 -12.83 -22.94
N GLN A 58 -14.46 -14.12 -23.17
CA GLN A 58 -15.14 -14.89 -24.21
C GLN A 58 -16.60 -15.24 -23.88
N LEU A 59 -16.96 -15.36 -22.62
CA LEU A 59 -18.32 -15.66 -22.17
C LEU A 59 -19.20 -14.41 -21.95
N ASN A 60 -18.67 -13.22 -22.20
CA ASN A 60 -19.39 -11.96 -22.03
C ASN A 60 -19.44 -11.19 -23.36
N GLU A 61 -20.63 -10.97 -23.90
CA GLU A 61 -20.83 -10.31 -25.19
C GLU A 61 -20.43 -8.84 -25.22
N ASN A 62 -20.45 -8.18 -24.05
CA ASN A 62 -20.17 -6.76 -23.88
C ASN A 62 -18.72 -6.47 -23.44
N ILE A 63 -17.85 -7.48 -23.41
CA ILE A 63 -16.45 -7.33 -23.03
C ILE A 63 -15.55 -7.75 -24.20
N VAL A 64 -14.59 -6.87 -24.54
CA VAL A 64 -13.55 -7.15 -25.52
C VAL A 64 -12.18 -7.12 -24.87
N GLY A 65 -11.29 -8.00 -25.35
CA GLY A 65 -9.91 -8.04 -24.87
C GLY A 65 -9.04 -7.02 -25.59
N ILE A 66 -8.17 -6.35 -24.85
CA ILE A 66 -7.12 -5.47 -25.37
C ILE A 66 -5.78 -5.97 -24.83
N ASP A 67 -4.80 -6.07 -25.69
CA ASP A 67 -3.40 -6.32 -25.32
C ASP A 67 -2.57 -5.07 -25.62
N SER A 68 -2.42 -4.23 -24.60
CA SER A 68 -1.66 -2.99 -24.69
C SER A 68 -0.16 -3.24 -24.56
N ALA A 69 0.65 -2.40 -25.21
CA ALA A 69 2.11 -2.46 -25.09
C ALA A 69 2.57 -2.27 -23.64
N ILE A 70 3.63 -2.97 -23.24
CA ILE A 70 4.25 -2.83 -21.91
C ILE A 70 4.92 -1.46 -21.78
N LEU A 71 5.58 -0.98 -22.84
CA LEU A 71 6.16 0.35 -22.93
C LEU A 71 5.21 1.27 -23.66
N MET A 72 4.83 2.37 -23.05
CA MET A 72 3.91 3.36 -23.61
C MET A 72 4.53 4.75 -23.52
N HIS A 73 4.03 5.69 -24.34
CA HIS A 73 4.53 7.06 -24.34
C HIS A 73 4.40 7.69 -22.93
N PRO A 74 5.43 8.40 -22.41
CA PRO A 74 5.43 8.97 -21.07
C PRO A 74 4.21 9.85 -20.76
N THR A 75 3.70 10.57 -21.78
CA THR A 75 2.50 11.41 -21.63
C THR A 75 1.25 10.60 -21.23
N THR A 76 1.18 9.31 -21.57
CA THR A 76 0.08 8.45 -21.14
C THR A 76 0.03 8.34 -19.61
N TRP A 77 1.18 8.14 -18.99
CA TRP A 77 1.29 8.01 -17.53
C TRP A 77 1.15 9.35 -16.80
N LYS A 78 1.57 10.45 -17.45
CA LYS A 78 1.33 11.79 -16.95
C LYS A 78 -0.16 12.13 -16.99
N ALA A 79 -0.83 11.87 -18.11
CA ALA A 79 -2.27 12.12 -18.27
C ALA A 79 -3.14 11.27 -17.34
N SER A 80 -2.71 10.05 -16.99
CA SER A 80 -3.38 9.16 -16.05
C SER A 80 -3.02 9.42 -14.57
N GLY A 81 -2.11 10.36 -14.30
CA GLY A 81 -1.65 10.70 -12.94
C GLY A 81 -0.64 9.73 -12.31
N HIS A 82 -0.25 8.65 -13.01
CA HIS A 82 0.65 7.65 -12.43
C HIS A 82 2.07 8.18 -12.21
N VAL A 83 2.53 9.17 -12.95
CA VAL A 83 3.86 9.77 -12.75
C VAL A 83 3.85 10.74 -11.57
N ASP A 84 2.76 11.49 -11.41
CA ASP A 84 2.69 12.56 -10.43
C ASP A 84 2.13 12.10 -9.07
N ALA A 85 1.27 11.06 -9.05
CA ALA A 85 0.55 10.62 -7.87
C ALA A 85 0.95 9.21 -7.35
N PHE A 86 1.82 8.49 -8.05
CA PHE A 86 2.15 7.09 -7.72
C PHE A 86 3.43 7.00 -6.86
N ASN A 87 3.46 7.83 -5.83
CA ASN A 87 4.58 7.91 -4.90
C ASN A 87 4.12 7.59 -3.48
N ASP A 88 4.50 6.42 -2.97
CA ASP A 88 4.23 6.07 -1.58
C ASP A 88 5.33 6.64 -0.66
N PRO A 89 4.97 7.38 0.39
CA PRO A 89 5.92 7.79 1.42
C PRO A 89 6.25 6.56 2.29
N LEU A 90 7.45 6.01 2.15
CA LEU A 90 7.91 4.85 2.90
C LEU A 90 8.84 5.22 4.04
N ILE A 91 8.69 4.55 5.17
CA ILE A 91 9.52 4.67 6.36
C ILE A 91 9.92 3.28 6.86
N ASP A 92 11.17 3.10 7.22
CA ASP A 92 11.66 1.82 7.77
C ASP A 92 11.84 1.94 9.29
N ASN A 93 11.47 0.91 10.03
CA ASN A 93 11.83 0.82 11.45
C ASN A 93 13.21 0.17 11.57
N LYS A 94 14.14 0.84 12.26
CA LYS A 94 15.55 0.41 12.38
C LYS A 94 15.71 -0.86 13.20
N ASP A 95 14.80 -1.13 14.14
CA ASP A 95 14.90 -2.27 15.04
C ASP A 95 14.26 -3.52 14.43
N SER A 96 13.04 -3.40 13.86
CA SER A 96 12.34 -4.53 13.25
C SER A 96 12.80 -4.83 11.81
N LYS A 97 13.51 -3.90 11.16
CA LYS A 97 13.87 -3.95 9.73
C LYS A 97 12.67 -4.03 8.79
N LYS A 98 11.49 -3.68 9.28
CA LYS A 98 10.26 -3.67 8.49
C LYS A 98 10.01 -2.30 7.88
N ARG A 99 9.38 -2.33 6.71
CA ARG A 99 8.97 -1.16 5.95
C ARG A 99 7.48 -0.93 6.08
N PHE A 100 7.10 0.32 6.24
CA PHE A 100 5.73 0.78 6.38
C PHE A 100 5.46 1.98 5.47
N ARG A 101 4.20 2.18 5.12
CA ARG A 101 3.75 3.43 4.53
C ARG A 101 3.56 4.45 5.64
N ALA A 102 4.22 5.59 5.53
CA ALA A 102 4.19 6.64 6.54
C ALA A 102 2.80 7.29 6.69
N ASP A 103 2.10 7.48 5.57
CA ASP A 103 0.72 7.96 5.53
C ASP A 103 -0.24 7.01 6.24
N VAL A 104 -0.16 5.70 5.95
CA VAL A 104 -0.98 4.67 6.59
C VAL A 104 -0.74 4.59 8.10
N LEU A 105 0.51 4.74 8.56
CA LEU A 105 0.81 4.77 10.01
C LEU A 105 0.08 5.94 10.71
N VAL A 106 0.01 7.11 10.08
CA VAL A 106 -0.71 8.28 10.63
C VAL A 106 -2.22 8.07 10.55
N GLU A 107 -2.73 7.52 9.45
CA GLU A 107 -4.15 7.17 9.28
C GLU A 107 -4.60 6.14 10.32
N ASP A 108 -3.81 5.09 10.57
CA ASP A 108 -4.07 4.09 11.62
C ASP A 108 -4.08 4.70 13.03
N TYR A 109 -3.23 5.71 13.27
CA TYR A 109 -3.28 6.46 14.51
C TYR A 109 -4.58 7.25 14.63
N CYS A 110 -5.03 7.90 13.56
CA CYS A 110 -6.31 8.61 13.50
C CYS A 110 -7.50 7.66 13.68
N ALA A 111 -7.45 6.46 13.10
CA ALA A 111 -8.46 5.42 13.30
C ALA A 111 -8.57 5.00 14.78
N LYS A 112 -7.44 4.91 15.50
CA LYS A 112 -7.47 4.64 16.95
C LYS A 112 -8.11 5.76 17.75
N ILE A 113 -8.03 7.02 17.30
CA ILE A 113 -8.75 8.15 17.92
C ILE A 113 -10.26 8.01 17.65
N GLU A 114 -10.64 7.64 16.44
CA GLU A 114 -12.03 7.38 16.04
C GLU A 114 -12.64 6.22 16.85
N ASP A 115 -11.89 5.15 17.08
CA ASP A 115 -12.31 4.06 17.94
C ASP A 115 -12.58 4.50 19.39
N LYS A 116 -11.79 5.46 19.91
CA LYS A 116 -12.04 6.05 21.22
C LYS A 116 -13.30 6.91 21.22
N GLU A 117 -13.53 7.69 20.19
CA GLU A 117 -14.76 8.46 19.97
C GLU A 117 -15.97 7.52 19.97
N ASN A 118 -15.95 6.47 19.15
CA ASN A 118 -17.03 5.50 19.03
C ASN A 118 -17.33 4.80 20.36
N LYS A 119 -16.30 4.40 21.12
CA LYS A 119 -16.48 3.81 22.45
C LYS A 119 -17.13 4.76 23.45
N GLU A 120 -16.83 6.08 23.40
CA GLU A 120 -17.51 7.06 24.26
C GLU A 120 -18.98 7.25 23.87
N ILE A 121 -19.28 7.24 22.56
CA ILE A 121 -20.66 7.30 22.04
C ILE A 121 -21.44 6.05 22.49
N GLU A 122 -20.87 4.85 22.33
CA GLU A 122 -21.51 3.60 22.77
C GLU A 122 -21.76 3.55 24.27
N LYS A 123 -20.82 4.04 25.09
CA LYS A 123 -21.02 4.14 26.54
C LYS A 123 -22.16 5.07 26.88
N ALA A 124 -22.25 6.21 26.19
CA ALA A 124 -23.35 7.16 26.39
C ALA A 124 -24.69 6.55 25.96
N ALA A 125 -24.74 5.89 24.82
CA ALA A 125 -25.94 5.20 24.35
C ALA A 125 -26.43 4.14 25.34
N LYS A 126 -25.51 3.34 25.90
CA LYS A 126 -25.84 2.35 26.95
C LYS A 126 -26.33 2.99 28.25
N ARG A 127 -25.83 4.19 28.58
CA ARG A 127 -26.19 4.91 29.83
C ARG A 127 -27.54 5.59 29.73
N PHE A 128 -27.85 6.18 28.57
CA PHE A 128 -29.07 6.99 28.38
C PHE A 128 -30.24 6.20 27.73
N GLY A 129 -29.96 5.00 27.17
CA GLY A 129 -30.97 4.14 26.57
C GLY A 129 -31.78 4.86 25.47
N ASP A 130 -33.10 4.68 25.48
CA ASP A 130 -34.00 5.25 24.45
C ASP A 130 -34.04 6.79 24.42
N ALA A 131 -33.51 7.47 25.45
CA ALA A 131 -33.40 8.92 25.51
C ALA A 131 -32.09 9.46 24.92
N PHE A 132 -31.25 8.61 24.32
CA PHE A 132 -29.98 9.01 23.77
C PHE A 132 -30.12 9.67 22.40
N ASP A 133 -29.83 10.96 22.34
CA ASP A 133 -29.68 11.70 21.09
C ASP A 133 -28.19 11.74 20.70
N LYS A 134 -27.84 10.94 19.69
CA LYS A 134 -26.46 10.82 19.21
C LYS A 134 -25.94 12.14 18.62
N ASP A 135 -26.76 12.83 17.86
CA ASP A 135 -26.34 14.06 17.14
C ASP A 135 -26.09 15.18 18.15
N GLN A 136 -26.98 15.34 19.11
CA GLN A 136 -26.81 16.30 20.20
C GLN A 136 -25.59 15.97 21.05
N PHE A 137 -25.40 14.68 21.41
CA PHE A 137 -24.26 14.25 22.21
C PHE A 137 -22.94 14.52 21.50
N VAL A 138 -22.84 14.20 20.22
CA VAL A 138 -21.66 14.43 19.41
C VAL A 138 -21.34 15.92 19.25
N ALA A 139 -22.37 16.77 19.11
CA ALA A 139 -22.21 18.20 18.95
C ALA A 139 -21.79 18.92 20.25
N THR A 140 -22.11 18.36 21.42
CA THR A 140 -21.95 19.06 22.71
C THR A 140 -20.92 18.44 23.64
N ASN A 141 -20.51 17.19 23.41
CA ASN A 141 -19.55 16.52 24.29
C ASN A 141 -18.13 17.03 24.05
N PRO A 142 -17.47 17.62 25.06
CA PRO A 142 -16.14 18.21 24.91
C PRO A 142 -15.08 17.20 24.45
N LYS A 143 -15.14 15.95 24.89
CA LYS A 143 -14.18 14.91 24.51
C LYS A 143 -14.33 14.53 23.03
N ILE A 144 -15.57 14.43 22.55
CA ILE A 144 -15.83 14.11 21.14
C ILE A 144 -15.33 15.24 20.24
N ILE A 145 -15.61 16.48 20.65
CA ILE A 145 -15.14 17.68 19.92
C ILE A 145 -13.60 17.68 19.87
N GLU A 146 -12.94 17.39 20.99
CA GLU A 146 -11.48 17.33 21.07
C GLU A 146 -10.91 16.22 20.18
N TYR A 147 -11.49 15.01 20.20
CA TYR A 147 -11.03 13.90 19.33
C TYR A 147 -11.17 14.24 17.85
N ARG A 148 -12.28 14.85 17.45
CA ARG A 148 -12.52 15.28 16.06
C ARG A 148 -11.56 16.36 15.63
N ALA A 149 -11.41 17.40 16.44
CA ALA A 149 -10.49 18.50 16.15
C ALA A 149 -9.03 17.99 16.03
N LYS A 150 -8.62 17.11 16.93
CA LYS A 150 -7.28 16.50 16.88
C LYS A 150 -7.09 15.68 15.60
N ARG A 151 -8.05 14.84 15.25
CA ARG A 151 -7.98 14.01 14.03
C ARG A 151 -7.93 14.87 12.78
N GLU A 152 -8.79 15.88 12.70
CA GLU A 152 -8.82 16.80 11.56
C GLU A 152 -7.52 17.58 11.39
N ALA A 153 -6.94 18.07 12.48
CA ALA A 153 -5.66 18.77 12.46
C ALA A 153 -4.53 17.87 11.96
N ILE A 154 -4.47 16.61 12.42
CA ILE A 154 -3.47 15.63 12.00
C ILE A 154 -3.62 15.31 10.51
N LEU A 155 -4.82 14.97 10.05
CA LEU A 155 -5.08 14.62 8.65
C LEU A 155 -4.85 15.82 7.72
N SER A 156 -5.23 17.03 8.14
CA SER A 156 -4.97 18.25 7.37
C SER A 156 -3.49 18.55 7.23
N ARG A 157 -2.69 18.34 8.31
CA ARG A 157 -1.23 18.50 8.25
C ARG A 157 -0.61 17.45 7.35
N LEU A 158 -1.00 16.17 7.50
CA LEU A 158 -0.52 15.09 6.63
C LEU A 158 -0.80 15.38 5.16
N ALA A 159 -2.04 15.77 4.82
CA ALA A 159 -2.41 16.09 3.45
C ALA A 159 -1.56 17.22 2.86
N LYS A 160 -1.34 18.31 3.62
CA LYS A 160 -0.48 19.42 3.21
C LYS A 160 0.97 19.01 3.02
N SER A 161 1.51 18.17 3.93
CA SER A 161 2.90 17.72 3.84
C SER A 161 3.10 16.83 2.61
N LEU A 162 2.12 15.97 2.30
CA LEU A 162 2.16 15.12 1.10
C LEU A 162 2.00 15.95 -0.18
N GLU A 163 1.10 16.92 -0.22
CA GLU A 163 0.91 17.82 -1.36
C GLU A 163 2.16 18.65 -1.67
N ASN A 164 2.87 19.08 -0.63
CA ASN A 164 4.10 19.86 -0.76
C ASN A 164 5.37 18.99 -0.86
N GLU A 165 5.24 17.65 -0.89
CA GLU A 165 6.36 16.69 -0.86
C GLU A 165 7.30 16.89 0.34
N ASP A 166 6.78 17.43 1.45
CA ASP A 166 7.55 17.64 2.69
C ASP A 166 7.59 16.36 3.53
N LEU A 167 8.43 15.43 3.10
CA LEU A 167 8.63 14.15 3.78
C LEU A 167 9.25 14.29 5.18
N ALA A 168 9.97 15.40 5.42
CA ALA A 168 10.54 15.69 6.72
C ALA A 168 9.44 16.03 7.74
N ASP A 169 8.41 16.78 7.32
CA ASP A 169 7.26 17.08 8.17
C ASP A 169 6.40 15.83 8.43
N VAL A 170 6.27 14.93 7.44
CA VAL A 170 5.60 13.63 7.67
C VAL A 170 6.32 12.82 8.76
N LYS A 171 7.66 12.78 8.73
CA LYS A 171 8.45 12.14 9.78
C LYS A 171 8.26 12.82 11.14
N ALA A 172 8.36 14.14 11.18
CA ALA A 172 8.16 14.92 12.40
C ALA A 172 6.77 14.63 13.00
N LEU A 173 5.74 14.53 12.19
CA LEU A 173 4.39 14.17 12.61
C LEU A 173 4.33 12.78 13.26
N ILE A 174 5.00 11.78 12.69
CA ILE A 174 5.08 10.43 13.25
C ILE A 174 5.78 10.45 14.62
N GLU A 175 6.86 11.22 14.74
CA GLU A 175 7.62 11.35 15.98
C GLU A 175 6.83 12.11 17.08
N GLU A 176 6.20 13.24 16.74
CA GLU A 176 5.34 14.04 17.63
C GLU A 176 4.14 13.25 18.16
N LEU A 177 3.53 12.42 17.31
CA LEU A 177 2.43 11.55 17.69
C LEU A 177 2.88 10.28 18.42
N GLU A 178 4.19 10.09 18.57
CA GLU A 178 4.79 8.91 19.21
C GLU A 178 4.32 7.59 18.59
N ILE A 179 4.11 7.58 17.25
CA ILE A 179 3.66 6.39 16.55
C ILE A 179 4.76 5.33 16.60
N ALA A 180 4.39 4.15 17.09
CA ALA A 180 5.28 3.01 17.21
C ALA A 180 4.96 1.97 16.12
N ASP A 181 5.97 1.17 15.78
CA ASP A 181 5.84 -0.02 14.96
C ASP A 181 4.75 -0.94 15.54
N PRO A 182 3.72 -1.29 14.78
CA PRO A 182 2.60 -2.08 15.28
C PRO A 182 2.97 -3.49 15.74
N ASP A 183 4.10 -4.01 15.27
CA ASP A 183 4.55 -5.37 15.58
C ASP A 183 5.48 -5.41 16.80
N THR A 184 6.36 -4.43 16.91
CA THR A 184 7.43 -4.44 17.94
C THR A 184 7.29 -3.35 19.00
N GLY A 185 6.48 -2.32 18.74
CA GLY A 185 6.35 -1.17 19.62
C GLY A 185 7.52 -0.19 19.59
N SER A 186 8.51 -0.41 18.71
CA SER A 186 9.66 0.47 18.54
C SER A 186 9.27 1.78 17.85
N LYS A 187 9.85 2.90 18.30
CA LYS A 187 9.70 4.23 17.69
C LYS A 187 10.95 4.66 16.91
N ASN A 188 11.87 3.75 16.65
CA ASN A 188 13.15 4.04 16.01
C ASN A 188 13.01 4.04 14.47
N TRP A 189 12.57 5.16 13.93
CA TRP A 189 12.27 5.32 12.52
C TRP A 189 13.46 5.87 11.72
N THR A 190 13.53 5.52 10.42
CA THR A 190 14.41 6.16 9.44
C THR A 190 13.81 7.48 8.95
N GLU A 191 14.48 8.13 8.00
CA GLU A 191 13.85 9.18 7.22
C GLU A 191 12.74 8.60 6.33
N VAL A 192 11.67 9.39 6.09
CA VAL A 192 10.65 9.06 5.09
C VAL A 192 11.25 9.25 3.72
N ARG A 193 11.04 8.28 2.84
CA ARG A 193 11.52 8.31 1.46
C ARG A 193 10.36 8.10 0.51
N GLN A 194 10.34 8.87 -0.55
CA GLN A 194 9.39 8.66 -1.62
C GLN A 194 9.79 7.43 -2.44
N PHE A 195 8.88 6.51 -2.61
CA PHE A 195 9.08 5.33 -3.43
C PHE A 195 8.26 5.46 -4.70
N ASN A 196 8.97 5.57 -5.83
CA ASN A 196 8.31 5.58 -7.13
C ASN A 196 7.90 4.16 -7.50
N LEU A 197 6.61 3.92 -7.64
CA LEU A 197 6.05 2.63 -8.04
C LEU A 197 6.18 2.37 -9.54
N MET A 198 6.56 3.38 -10.33
CA MET A 198 6.78 3.24 -11.76
C MET A 198 8.20 2.73 -12.05
N PHE A 199 8.29 1.59 -12.69
CA PHE A 199 9.58 1.04 -13.13
C PHE A 199 10.07 1.80 -14.37
N GLY A 200 11.13 2.60 -14.18
CA GLY A 200 11.71 3.43 -15.24
C GLY A 200 12.75 2.67 -16.07
N THR A 201 12.79 2.98 -17.36
CA THR A 201 13.84 2.53 -18.30
C THR A 201 14.12 3.62 -19.33
N LYS A 202 15.17 3.43 -20.13
CA LYS A 202 15.55 4.38 -21.19
C LYS A 202 15.46 3.71 -22.56
N LEU A 203 14.85 4.41 -23.51
CA LEU A 203 14.80 4.00 -24.92
C LEU A 203 15.60 4.99 -25.76
N GLY A 204 16.61 4.51 -26.48
CA GLY A 204 17.45 5.28 -27.39
C GLY A 204 18.81 4.62 -27.62
N ALA A 205 19.42 4.90 -28.76
CA ALA A 205 20.70 4.31 -29.13
C ALA A 205 21.90 4.99 -28.48
N SER A 206 21.74 6.23 -28.00
CA SER A 206 22.78 6.99 -27.28
C SER A 206 22.23 7.60 -25.99
N ALA A 207 23.07 7.77 -25.00
CA ALA A 207 22.69 8.33 -23.71
C ALA A 207 22.06 9.74 -23.82
N ASP A 208 22.55 10.55 -24.77
CA ASP A 208 22.11 11.94 -24.96
C ASP A 208 20.76 12.07 -25.66
N SER A 209 20.31 11.04 -26.38
CA SER A 209 19.03 11.01 -27.09
C SER A 209 18.03 10.02 -26.49
N ALA A 210 18.34 9.44 -25.36
CA ALA A 210 17.49 8.47 -24.72
C ALA A 210 16.25 9.13 -24.10
N MET A 211 15.07 8.58 -24.41
CA MET A 211 13.81 8.97 -23.79
C MET A 211 13.57 8.13 -22.54
N ASP A 212 13.21 8.79 -21.44
CA ASP A 212 12.76 8.08 -20.24
C ASP A 212 11.39 7.48 -20.47
N LEU A 213 11.29 6.18 -20.25
CA LEU A 213 10.05 5.42 -20.34
C LEU A 213 9.75 4.72 -19.04
N TYR A 214 8.50 4.39 -18.86
CA TYR A 214 8.03 3.58 -17.74
C TYR A 214 7.33 2.32 -18.22
N LEU A 215 7.56 1.22 -17.52
CA LEU A 215 6.75 0.03 -17.71
C LEU A 215 5.31 0.31 -17.28
N ARG A 216 4.38 -0.34 -17.95
CA ARG A 216 2.96 -0.30 -17.60
C ARG A 216 2.78 -0.72 -16.13
N PRO A 217 2.12 0.09 -15.26
CA PRO A 217 1.79 -0.31 -13.90
C PRO A 217 0.81 -1.48 -13.90
N GLU A 218 0.88 -2.29 -12.85
CA GLU A 218 -0.05 -3.40 -12.62
C GLU A 218 -1.41 -2.94 -12.11
#